data_53f042c21a33ead8b08cd71ea34b6b2a
#
_entry.id   53f042c21a33ead8b08cd71ea34b6b2a
#
_cell.length_a   1.000
_cell.length_b   1.000
_cell.length_c   1.000
_cell.angle_alpha   90.00
_cell.angle_beta   90.00
_cell.angle_gamma   90.00
#
_symmetry.space_group_name_H-M   'P 1'
#
loop_
_entity.id
_entity.type
_entity.pdbx_description
1 polymer ?
#
loop_
_entity_poly.entity_id
_entity_poly.type
_entity_poly.pdbx_seq_one_letter_code
_entity_poly.pdbx_strand_id
1 'polypeptide(L)' 'MNLQNELIGKKIRMVKMLDPYPIEPNTIGEIWGVDDIGQLKVRWENGRSLSVIPEIDEFEIQD' A
#
# COMPACT_ATOMS: atom_id res chain seq x y z
N MET A 1 10.69 -5.99 -16.32
CA MET A 1 9.87 -4.81 -15.97
C MET A 1 8.98 -5.16 -14.81
N ASN A 2 8.95 -4.33 -13.78
CA ASN A 2 8.09 -4.55 -12.62
C ASN A 2 6.79 -3.78 -12.81
N LEU A 3 5.68 -4.50 -13.01
CA LEU A 3 4.38 -3.87 -13.26
C LEU A 3 3.93 -3.00 -12.08
N GLN A 4 4.39 -3.30 -10.86
CA GLN A 4 4.03 -2.53 -9.69
C GLN A 4 4.57 -1.12 -9.72
N ASN A 5 5.63 -0.84 -10.50
CA ASN A 5 6.15 0.51 -10.63
C ASN A 5 5.13 1.47 -11.24
N GLU A 6 4.14 0.96 -11.97
CA GLU A 6 3.08 1.77 -12.53
C GLU A 6 2.14 2.32 -11.46
N LEU A 7 2.19 1.75 -10.27
CA LEU A 7 1.35 2.19 -9.15
C LEU A 7 1.94 3.38 -8.40
N ILE A 8 3.21 3.69 -8.62
CA ILE A 8 3.88 4.81 -7.93
C ILE A 8 3.17 6.12 -8.28
N GLY A 9 2.81 6.86 -7.26
CA GLY A 9 2.05 8.12 -7.41
C GLY A 9 0.54 7.94 -7.29
N LYS A 10 0.06 6.71 -7.29
CA LYS A 10 -1.38 6.45 -7.18
C LYS A 10 -1.81 6.40 -5.72
N LYS A 11 -3.08 6.63 -5.50
CA LYS A 11 -3.67 6.51 -4.19
C LYS A 11 -4.14 5.08 -3.96
N ILE A 12 -4.10 4.67 -2.69
CA ILE A 12 -4.45 3.33 -2.28
C ILE A 12 -5.38 3.42 -1.07
N ARG A 13 -6.40 2.56 -1.05
CA ARG A 13 -7.31 2.44 0.09
C ARG A 13 -7.13 1.05 0.69
N MET A 14 -6.89 1.00 2.00
CA MET A 14 -6.75 -0.29 2.69
C MET A 14 -8.12 -0.95 2.86
N VAL A 15 -8.18 -2.24 2.55
CA VAL A 15 -9.37 -3.07 2.81
C VAL A 15 -9.12 -3.95 4.03
N LYS A 16 -8.05 -4.75 3.99
CA LYS A 16 -7.70 -5.62 5.11
C LYS A 16 -6.22 -5.93 5.07
N MET A 17 -5.54 -5.73 6.19
CA MET A 17 -4.11 -5.98 6.29
C MET A 17 -3.84 -7.06 7.33
N LEU A 18 -3.04 -8.07 6.96
CA LEU A 18 -2.57 -9.10 7.87
C LEU A 18 -1.28 -8.64 8.53
N ASP A 19 -1.41 -8.05 9.71
CA ASP A 19 -0.28 -7.50 10.45
C ASP A 19 -0.72 -7.34 11.90
N PRO A 20 0.17 -7.51 12.89
CA PRO A 20 -0.19 -7.29 14.31
C PRO A 20 -0.70 -5.89 14.60
N TYR A 21 -0.22 -4.90 13.82
CA TYR A 21 -0.63 -3.49 13.97
C TYR A 21 -1.03 -2.96 12.61
N PRO A 22 -2.16 -3.41 12.08
CA PRO A 22 -2.52 -3.13 10.68
C PRO A 22 -2.95 -1.69 10.46
N ILE A 23 -2.85 -1.27 9.19
CA ILE A 23 -3.53 -0.06 8.74
C ILE A 23 -5.02 -0.36 8.77
N GLU A 24 -5.81 0.53 9.34
CA GLU A 24 -7.24 0.30 9.46
C GLU A 24 -7.94 0.32 8.09
N PRO A 25 -9.02 -0.46 7.95
CA PRO A 25 -9.82 -0.42 6.71
C PRO A 25 -10.27 0.99 6.36
N ASN A 26 -10.30 1.28 5.08
CA ASN A 26 -10.69 2.57 4.50
C ASN A 26 -9.68 3.70 4.68
N THR A 27 -8.51 3.41 5.26
CA THR A 27 -7.43 4.41 5.33
C THR A 27 -6.88 4.61 3.93
N ILE A 28 -6.67 5.86 3.56
CA ILE A 28 -6.12 6.24 2.25
C ILE A 28 -4.64 6.54 2.42
N GLY A 29 -3.86 6.17 1.41
CA GLY A 29 -2.45 6.49 1.35
C GLY A 29 -2.02 6.82 -0.06
N GLU A 30 -0.75 7.12 -0.22
CA GLU A 30 -0.14 7.35 -1.52
C GLU A 30 1.06 6.43 -1.68
N ILE A 31 1.09 5.71 -2.79
CA ILE A 31 2.20 4.82 -3.12
C ILE A 31 3.35 5.68 -3.64
N TRP A 32 4.50 5.64 -2.94
CA TRP A 32 5.64 6.45 -3.35
C TRP A 32 6.82 5.61 -3.82
N GLY A 33 6.73 4.30 -3.73
CA GLY A 33 7.80 3.43 -4.20
C GLY A 33 7.41 1.97 -4.12
N VAL A 34 8.28 1.13 -4.66
CA VAL A 34 8.16 -0.33 -4.60
C VAL A 34 9.54 -0.84 -4.21
N ASP A 35 9.61 -1.75 -3.23
CA ASP A 35 10.91 -2.27 -2.81
C ASP A 35 11.32 -3.48 -3.65
N ASP A 36 12.51 -4.04 -3.35
CA ASP A 36 13.11 -5.11 -4.15
C ASP A 36 12.31 -6.40 -4.12
N ILE A 37 11.49 -6.59 -3.10
CA ILE A 37 10.68 -7.81 -2.97
C ILE A 37 9.22 -7.58 -3.36
N GLY A 38 8.92 -6.43 -3.95
CA GLY A 38 7.61 -6.15 -4.49
C GLY A 38 6.59 -5.60 -3.50
N GLN A 39 7.02 -5.16 -2.32
CA GLN A 39 6.13 -4.50 -1.39
C GLN A 39 5.91 -3.05 -1.81
N LEU A 40 4.67 -2.58 -1.66
CA LEU A 40 4.33 -1.20 -1.99
C LEU A 40 4.67 -0.30 -0.80
N LYS A 41 5.49 0.71 -1.05
CA LYS A 41 5.84 1.69 -0.04
C LYS A 41 4.79 2.78 -0.05
N VAL A 42 4.11 2.96 1.07
CA VAL A 42 2.94 3.83 1.15
C VAL A 42 3.09 4.83 2.28
N ARG A 43 2.67 6.07 2.02
CA ARG A 43 2.49 7.09 3.06
C ARG A 43 1.00 7.16 3.36
N TRP A 44 0.63 6.72 4.55
CA TRP A 44 -0.77 6.68 4.94
C TRP A 44 -1.20 8.02 5.56
N GLU A 45 -2.44 8.41 5.33
CA GLU A 45 -2.96 9.70 5.83
C GLU A 45 -2.93 9.80 7.35
N ASN A 46 -2.89 8.66 8.05
CA ASN A 46 -2.79 8.62 9.51
C ASN A 46 -1.35 8.81 10.02
N GLY A 47 -0.40 9.08 9.13
CA GLY A 47 1.00 9.30 9.50
C GLY A 47 1.85 8.05 9.52
N ARG A 48 1.29 6.89 9.31
CA ARG A 48 2.04 5.64 9.29
C ARG A 48 2.68 5.42 7.91
N SER A 49 3.76 4.63 7.89
CA SER A 49 4.50 4.34 6.66
C SER A 49 4.65 2.84 6.40
N LEU A 50 3.69 2.05 6.88
CA LEU A 50 3.73 0.59 6.75
C LEU A 50 3.52 0.19 5.29
N SER A 51 4.41 -0.70 4.80
CA SER A 51 4.34 -1.20 3.43
C SER A 51 3.22 -2.21 3.26
N VAL A 52 2.70 -2.31 2.04
CA VAL A 52 1.65 -3.26 1.67
C VAL A 52 2.30 -4.43 0.94
N ILE A 53 1.89 -5.64 1.32
CA ILE A 53 2.33 -6.88 0.67
C ILE A 53 1.20 -7.34 -0.25
N PRO A 54 1.34 -7.18 -1.58
CA PRO A 54 0.21 -7.42 -2.49
C PRO A 54 -0.38 -8.83 -2.45
N GLU A 55 0.43 -9.84 -2.12
CA GLU A 55 -0.05 -11.22 -2.08
C GLU A 55 -0.85 -11.55 -0.82
N ILE A 56 -0.74 -10.71 0.20
CA ILE A 56 -1.30 -10.99 1.52
C ILE A 56 -2.38 -9.98 1.90
N ASP A 57 -2.11 -8.70 1.67
CA ASP A 57 -3.00 -7.63 2.09
C ASP A 57 -4.05 -7.33 1.02
N GLU A 58 -5.24 -6.95 1.45
CA GLU A 58 -6.32 -6.57 0.54
C GLU A 58 -6.41 -5.06 0.48
N PHE A 59 -6.42 -4.52 -0.72
CA PHE A 59 -6.43 -3.07 -0.94
C PHE A 59 -7.03 -2.75 -2.30
N GLU A 60 -7.37 -1.48 -2.50
CA GLU A 60 -7.87 -0.98 -3.78
C GLU A 60 -7.01 0.19 -4.23
N ILE A 61 -6.66 0.19 -5.52
CA ILE A 61 -5.96 1.31 -6.13
C ILE A 61 -6.99 2.31 -6.59
N GLN A 62 -6.79 3.57 -6.23
CA GLN A 62 -7.68 4.66 -6.62
C GLN A 62 -6.95 5.57 -7.61
N ASP A 63 -7.57 5.78 -8.73
CA ASP A 63 -7.01 6.69 -9.74
C ASP A 63 -7.48 8.11 -9.55
#